data_dea3b669696583a2d0a68313527698ae
#
_entry.id   dea3b669696583a2d0a68313527698ae
#
_cell.length_a   1.000
_cell.length_b   1.000
_cell.length_c   1.000
_cell.angle_alpha   90.00
_cell.angle_beta   90.00
_cell.angle_gamma   90.00
#
_symmetry.space_group_name_H-M   'P 1'
#
loop_
_entity.id
_entity.type
_entity.pdbx_description
1 polymer ?
#
loop_
_entity_poly.entity_id
_entity_poly.type
_entity_poly.pdbx_seq_one_letter_code
_entity_poly.pdbx_strand_id
1 'polypeptide(L)'
;MTRTEARRFSTRRRMVTMIIALIAIVGLVATCVVMKPWTLISHMTSEGQSSTQNIDVSTLRVQPVTKGVLNAETRLGATLQYDSASDFPAAAGTITQLPVAGKQINTGEQVYEMDGVPVPLFHGVRPFWRTIEEGIADGPDITQLEHNLKELGFYAGEPNAHFTWQTRVAIEKWQKSLGLKGDAVNGVFTPSSVALSSTAPIRIKTVSATLGQTGVSPASYTGVALHAQATITASQAATFKPGDKATVILPDNTSIDTTLTSVDQGGQSTGKDGQVTSPSARIDFPDQSRITPFGPVSIQIIIPNKNTSNEETLIVPVTALIASAGNTYAVEVIHGDTLQRIPVTIGLVANAQVQILTANGLKAGDKVVIS
;
A
#
# COMPACT_ATOMS: atom_id res chain seq x y z
N MET A 1 52.47 -13.71 44.79
CA MET A 1 51.69 -14.91 45.21
C MET A 1 50.56 -15.10 44.24
N THR A 2 50.55 -16.23 43.60
CA THR A 2 50.04 -16.45 42.23
C THR A 2 48.59 -16.88 42.16
N ARG A 3 47.95 -16.39 41.12
CA ARG A 3 46.53 -16.54 40.71
C ARG A 3 46.08 -17.99 40.43
N THR A 4 46.79 -19.02 40.86
CA THR A 4 46.61 -20.42 40.47
C THR A 4 45.90 -21.29 41.53
N GLU A 5 45.72 -20.84 42.75
CA GLU A 5 45.12 -21.66 43.81
C GLU A 5 43.59 -21.54 43.94
N ALA A 6 42.99 -20.48 43.43
CA ALA A 6 41.52 -20.29 43.54
C ALA A 6 40.68 -21.17 42.59
N ARG A 7 41.28 -21.79 41.58
CA ARG A 7 40.56 -22.64 40.61
C ARG A 7 40.37 -24.10 41.02
N ARG A 8 41.09 -24.60 42.00
CA ARG A 8 41.02 -26.01 42.41
C ARG A 8 39.93 -26.33 43.45
N PHE A 9 39.39 -25.32 44.13
CA PHE A 9 38.33 -25.53 45.13
C PHE A 9 36.91 -25.53 44.53
N SER A 10 36.68 -24.91 43.38
CA SER A 10 35.33 -24.84 42.77
C SER A 10 34.95 -26.11 42.00
N THR A 11 35.90 -26.84 41.47
CA THR A 11 35.68 -28.09 40.72
C THR A 11 35.33 -29.27 41.61
N ARG A 12 35.90 -29.37 42.83
CA ARG A 12 35.57 -30.44 43.77
C ARG A 12 34.13 -30.30 44.34
N ARG A 13 33.63 -29.09 44.58
CA ARG A 13 32.25 -28.89 45.04
C ARG A 13 31.22 -29.23 43.98
N ARG A 14 31.48 -28.95 42.71
CA ARG A 14 30.57 -29.30 41.59
C ARG A 14 30.56 -30.81 41.30
N MET A 15 31.67 -31.52 41.54
CA MET A 15 31.73 -32.97 41.37
C MET A 15 30.96 -33.72 42.46
N VAL A 16 31.01 -33.24 43.69
CA VAL A 16 30.26 -33.86 44.82
C VAL A 16 28.77 -33.64 44.68
N THR A 17 28.32 -32.48 44.21
CA THR A 17 26.88 -32.23 43.96
C THR A 17 26.36 -33.04 42.79
N MET A 18 27.15 -33.31 41.74
CA MET A 18 26.73 -34.21 40.65
C MET A 18 26.62 -35.67 41.08
N ILE A 19 27.51 -36.13 41.95
CA ILE A 19 27.47 -37.53 42.46
C ILE A 19 26.23 -37.74 43.36
N ILE A 20 25.90 -36.78 44.20
CA ILE A 20 24.71 -36.86 45.06
C ILE A 20 23.39 -36.82 44.21
N ALA A 21 23.37 -36.03 43.14
CA ALA A 21 22.22 -36.01 42.21
C ALA A 21 22.06 -37.32 41.43
N LEU A 22 23.17 -37.98 41.06
CA LEU A 22 23.12 -39.25 40.35
C LEU A 22 22.67 -40.42 41.27
N ILE A 23 23.04 -40.41 42.55
CA ILE A 23 22.60 -41.41 43.54
C ILE A 23 21.07 -41.23 43.83
N ALA A 24 20.57 -40.00 43.86
CA ALA A 24 19.13 -39.72 44.05
C ALA A 24 18.29 -40.22 42.87
N ILE A 25 18.79 -40.11 41.64
CA ILE A 25 18.11 -40.57 40.43
C ILE A 25 18.09 -42.10 40.36
N VAL A 26 19.18 -42.78 40.74
CA VAL A 26 19.25 -44.23 40.77
C VAL A 26 18.34 -44.81 41.87
N GLY A 27 18.22 -44.13 43.03
CA GLY A 27 17.31 -44.51 44.09
C GLY A 27 15.83 -44.43 43.69
N LEU A 28 15.47 -43.42 42.91
CA LEU A 28 14.10 -43.18 42.42
C LEU A 28 13.67 -44.18 41.35
N VAL A 29 14.61 -44.63 40.51
CA VAL A 29 14.36 -45.67 39.49
C VAL A 29 14.25 -47.07 40.16
N ALA A 30 15.04 -47.35 41.22
CA ALA A 30 14.95 -48.64 41.94
C ALA A 30 13.62 -48.79 42.71
N THR A 31 13.05 -47.73 43.25
CA THR A 31 11.75 -47.78 43.93
C THR A 31 10.59 -47.95 42.94
N CYS A 32 10.70 -47.49 41.69
CA CYS A 32 9.68 -47.70 40.64
C CYS A 32 9.66 -49.15 40.10
N VAL A 33 10.75 -49.90 40.22
CA VAL A 33 10.86 -51.30 39.73
C VAL A 33 10.32 -52.32 40.76
N VAL A 34 10.31 -51.97 42.04
CA VAL A 34 9.83 -52.91 43.12
C VAL A 34 8.32 -52.80 43.39
N MET A 35 7.69 -51.65 43.11
CA MET A 35 6.25 -51.53 43.11
C MET A 35 5.70 -51.77 41.72
N LYS A 36 5.25 -52.97 41.40
CA LYS A 36 4.54 -53.30 40.17
C LYS A 36 3.29 -52.44 40.03
N PRO A 37 3.32 -51.34 39.23
CA PRO A 37 2.10 -50.54 38.98
C PRO A 37 1.24 -51.11 37.84
N TRP A 38 1.54 -52.30 37.35
CA TRP A 38 0.90 -52.87 36.18
C TRP A 38 -0.50 -53.49 36.49
N THR A 39 -0.87 -53.60 37.72
CA THR A 39 -2.20 -54.11 38.09
C THR A 39 -3.29 -53.02 38.18
N LEU A 40 -2.92 -51.73 38.04
CA LEU A 40 -3.89 -50.63 38.07
C LEU A 40 -4.25 -50.07 36.68
N ILE A 41 -3.57 -50.51 35.59
CA ILE A 41 -3.85 -50.07 34.24
C ILE A 41 -4.85 -50.98 33.49
N SER A 42 -5.17 -52.17 34.02
CA SER A 42 -6.04 -53.13 33.37
C SER A 42 -7.56 -52.85 33.57
N HIS A 43 -7.92 -51.74 34.21
CA HIS A 43 -9.33 -51.37 34.38
C HIS A 43 -9.71 -50.02 33.76
N MET A 44 -8.85 -49.42 32.90
CA MET A 44 -9.20 -48.21 32.15
C MET A 44 -9.32 -48.41 30.62
N THR A 45 -9.39 -49.64 30.15
CA THR A 45 -9.95 -49.93 28.85
C THR A 45 -11.42 -50.29 29.04
N SER A 46 -12.19 -49.37 29.53
CA SER A 46 -13.62 -49.40 29.42
C SER A 46 -13.98 -48.62 28.16
N GLU A 47 -14.49 -49.39 27.21
CA GLU A 47 -15.38 -49.06 26.13
C GLU A 47 -15.92 -47.62 26.17
N GLY A 48 -15.79 -46.94 25.01
CA GLY A 48 -16.47 -45.68 24.75
C GLY A 48 -17.96 -45.79 24.99
N GLN A 49 -18.36 -45.65 26.24
CA GLN A 49 -19.72 -45.26 26.52
C GLN A 49 -19.88 -43.81 26.08
N SER A 50 -20.51 -43.65 24.92
CA SER A 50 -21.24 -42.46 24.57
C SER A 50 -22.19 -42.19 25.76
N SER A 51 -21.76 -41.33 26.68
CA SER A 51 -22.67 -40.76 27.65
C SER A 51 -23.66 -39.89 26.87
N THR A 52 -24.75 -40.44 26.50
CA THR A 52 -25.94 -39.74 26.04
C THR A 52 -26.44 -38.94 27.27
N GLN A 53 -25.80 -37.79 27.52
CA GLN A 53 -26.42 -36.82 28.38
C GLN A 53 -27.68 -36.36 27.62
N ASN A 54 -28.82 -36.57 28.22
CA ASN A 54 -30.09 -36.01 27.77
C ASN A 54 -29.99 -34.48 27.97
N ILE A 55 -29.31 -33.80 27.04
CA ILE A 55 -29.20 -32.34 27.00
C ILE A 55 -30.49 -31.87 26.35
N ASP A 56 -31.16 -30.95 27.01
CA ASP A 56 -32.34 -30.29 26.43
C ASP A 56 -31.88 -29.45 25.23
N VAL A 57 -31.92 -30.06 24.03
CA VAL A 57 -31.52 -29.46 22.77
C VAL A 57 -32.28 -28.19 22.43
N SER A 58 -33.44 -27.95 23.07
CA SER A 58 -34.27 -26.76 22.86
C SER A 58 -33.65 -25.49 23.44
N THR A 59 -32.70 -25.60 24.37
CA THR A 59 -32.02 -24.48 25.01
C THR A 59 -30.72 -24.08 24.30
N LEU A 60 -30.25 -24.90 23.37
CA LEU A 60 -28.99 -24.66 22.66
C LEU A 60 -29.16 -23.65 21.54
N ARG A 61 -28.20 -22.71 21.46
CA ARG A 61 -28.10 -21.82 20.28
C ARG A 61 -27.48 -22.57 19.12
N VAL A 62 -28.12 -22.52 17.97
CA VAL A 62 -27.65 -23.21 16.77
C VAL A 62 -27.58 -22.30 15.59
N GLN A 63 -26.64 -22.61 14.70
CA GLN A 63 -26.57 -22.00 13.34
C GLN A 63 -26.50 -23.10 12.29
N PRO A 64 -27.06 -22.86 11.09
CA PRO A 64 -26.93 -23.83 10.01
C PRO A 64 -25.52 -23.80 9.40
N VAL A 65 -25.00 -24.97 9.02
CA VAL A 65 -23.85 -25.12 8.18
C VAL A 65 -24.20 -24.59 6.78
N THR A 66 -23.41 -23.68 6.27
CA THR A 66 -23.60 -23.13 4.94
C THR A 66 -22.57 -23.73 3.98
N LYS A 67 -22.88 -23.78 2.68
CA LYS A 67 -21.93 -24.13 1.64
C LYS A 67 -21.60 -22.86 0.86
N GLY A 68 -20.33 -22.58 0.68
CA GLY A 68 -19.89 -21.39 -0.02
C GLY A 68 -18.37 -21.27 -0.11
N VAL A 69 -17.92 -20.15 -0.64
CA VAL A 69 -16.50 -19.78 -0.69
C VAL A 69 -16.22 -18.80 0.45
N LEU A 70 -15.32 -19.19 1.35
CA LEU A 70 -14.87 -18.29 2.40
C LEU A 70 -13.66 -17.51 1.89
N ASN A 71 -13.83 -16.21 1.68
CA ASN A 71 -12.77 -15.32 1.23
C ASN A 71 -12.21 -14.56 2.43
N ALA A 72 -10.91 -14.69 2.64
CA ALA A 72 -10.21 -13.77 3.52
C ALA A 72 -9.88 -12.50 2.72
N GLU A 73 -10.17 -11.36 3.30
CA GLU A 73 -9.89 -10.06 2.72
C GLU A 73 -8.97 -9.27 3.65
N THR A 74 -8.01 -8.58 3.06
CA THR A 74 -7.22 -7.59 3.78
C THR A 74 -7.81 -6.21 3.52
N ARG A 75 -8.27 -5.54 4.58
CA ARG A 75 -8.79 -4.18 4.52
C ARG A 75 -7.71 -3.20 4.94
N LEU A 76 -7.43 -2.23 4.09
CA LEU A 76 -6.41 -1.21 4.30
C LEU A 76 -7.05 0.17 4.32
N GLY A 77 -6.69 0.99 5.30
CA GLY A 77 -6.93 2.42 5.22
C GLY A 77 -5.98 3.04 4.19
N ALA A 78 -6.50 3.87 3.33
CA ALA A 78 -5.76 4.55 2.28
C ALA A 78 -6.21 6.00 2.13
N THR A 79 -5.47 6.77 1.36
CA THR A 79 -5.81 8.15 1.04
C THR A 79 -5.77 8.35 -0.46
N LEU A 80 -6.80 8.98 -1.02
CA LEU A 80 -6.71 9.59 -2.34
C LEU A 80 -5.82 10.81 -2.23
N GLN A 81 -4.82 10.90 -3.09
CA GLN A 81 -3.89 12.03 -3.08
C GLN A 81 -3.29 12.27 -4.47
N TYR A 82 -2.77 13.47 -4.67
CA TYR A 82 -1.96 13.80 -5.84
C TYR A 82 -0.54 13.27 -5.63
N ASP A 83 0.25 13.18 -6.71
CA ASP A 83 1.67 12.85 -6.65
C ASP A 83 2.46 13.84 -5.77
N SER A 84 3.68 13.47 -5.45
CA SER A 84 4.61 14.33 -4.71
C SER A 84 4.75 15.69 -5.41
N ALA A 85 4.82 16.74 -4.61
CA ALA A 85 5.00 18.08 -5.14
C ALA A 85 6.43 18.28 -5.67
N SER A 86 6.53 19.08 -6.72
CA SER A 86 7.77 19.64 -7.24
C SER A 86 7.73 21.15 -7.10
N ASP A 87 8.86 21.76 -6.81
CA ASP A 87 8.98 23.22 -6.79
C ASP A 87 9.34 23.74 -8.17
N PHE A 88 8.80 24.91 -8.53
CA PHE A 88 9.34 25.64 -9.68
C PHE A 88 10.74 26.18 -9.34
N PRO A 89 11.61 26.32 -10.35
CA PRO A 89 12.89 27.00 -10.15
C PRO A 89 12.70 28.40 -9.57
N ALA A 90 13.75 28.92 -8.94
CA ALA A 90 13.76 30.30 -8.45
C ALA A 90 13.53 31.29 -9.60
N ALA A 91 12.64 32.26 -9.40
CA ALA A 91 12.37 33.31 -10.37
C ALA A 91 13.61 34.17 -10.59
N ALA A 92 13.99 34.39 -11.86
CA ALA A 92 15.17 35.18 -12.22
C ALA A 92 14.98 36.70 -12.01
N GLY A 93 13.73 37.16 -12.00
CA GLY A 93 13.33 38.55 -11.80
C GLY A 93 12.42 38.72 -10.57
N THR A 94 11.80 39.88 -10.47
CA THR A 94 10.86 40.21 -9.41
C THR A 94 9.49 39.59 -9.68
N ILE A 95 8.96 38.87 -8.71
CA ILE A 95 7.62 38.27 -8.82
C ILE A 95 6.58 39.37 -8.63
N THR A 96 5.81 39.67 -9.70
CA THR A 96 4.79 40.72 -9.74
C THR A 96 3.36 40.18 -9.63
N GLN A 97 3.15 38.87 -9.89
CA GLN A 97 1.89 38.19 -9.63
C GLN A 97 2.14 36.75 -9.21
N LEU A 98 1.41 36.29 -8.20
CA LEU A 98 1.51 34.92 -7.65
C LEU A 98 0.39 34.03 -8.21
N PRO A 99 0.62 32.71 -8.31
CA PRO A 99 -0.42 31.77 -8.62
C PRO A 99 -1.42 31.61 -7.46
N VAL A 100 -2.55 30.98 -7.72
CA VAL A 100 -3.56 30.66 -6.70
C VAL A 100 -3.42 29.19 -6.31
N ALA A 101 -3.23 28.91 -5.02
CA ALA A 101 -3.20 27.54 -4.51
C ALA A 101 -4.49 26.78 -4.87
N GLY A 102 -4.35 25.54 -5.30
CA GLY A 102 -5.47 24.72 -5.76
C GLY A 102 -5.85 24.91 -7.22
N LYS A 103 -5.41 25.99 -7.89
CA LYS A 103 -5.72 26.22 -9.31
C LYS A 103 -5.02 25.17 -10.19
N GLN A 104 -5.78 24.65 -11.15
CA GLN A 104 -5.24 23.86 -12.27
C GLN A 104 -4.75 24.81 -13.36
N ILE A 105 -3.59 24.49 -13.95
CA ILE A 105 -2.95 25.28 -14.99
C ILE A 105 -2.64 24.36 -16.17
N ASN A 106 -3.10 24.73 -17.36
CA ASN A 106 -2.84 24.01 -18.60
C ASN A 106 -1.61 24.58 -19.33
N THR A 107 -1.09 23.87 -20.33
CA THR A 107 -0.03 24.36 -21.20
C THR A 107 -0.39 25.76 -21.75
N GLY A 108 0.54 26.70 -21.68
CA GLY A 108 0.39 28.07 -22.13
C GLY A 108 -0.36 29.00 -21.17
N GLU A 109 -1.02 28.50 -20.14
CA GLU A 109 -1.64 29.35 -19.13
C GLU A 109 -0.58 29.92 -18.17
N GLN A 110 -0.82 31.13 -17.69
CA GLN A 110 0.05 31.81 -16.75
C GLN A 110 0.13 31.09 -15.41
N VAL A 111 1.37 30.75 -15.00
CA VAL A 111 1.68 30.23 -13.67
C VAL A 111 1.88 31.39 -12.69
N TYR A 112 2.74 32.34 -13.00
CA TYR A 112 3.01 33.55 -12.22
C TYR A 112 3.39 34.68 -13.15
N GLU A 113 3.70 35.86 -12.64
CA GLU A 113 4.19 36.97 -13.43
C GLU A 113 5.55 37.44 -12.85
N MET A 114 6.47 37.76 -13.73
CA MET A 114 7.80 38.23 -13.42
C MET A 114 8.12 39.51 -14.16
N ASP A 115 8.50 40.57 -13.43
CA ASP A 115 8.79 41.91 -13.99
C ASP A 115 7.66 42.45 -14.88
N GLY A 116 6.40 42.18 -14.54
CA GLY A 116 5.23 42.57 -15.30
C GLY A 116 4.95 41.73 -16.55
N VAL A 117 5.67 40.62 -16.76
CA VAL A 117 5.50 39.71 -17.89
C VAL A 117 4.95 38.36 -17.39
N PRO A 118 3.85 37.85 -18.01
CA PRO A 118 3.36 36.51 -17.68
C PRO A 118 4.41 35.42 -17.96
N VAL A 119 4.56 34.49 -17.02
CA VAL A 119 5.38 33.27 -17.17
C VAL A 119 4.44 32.08 -17.30
N PRO A 120 4.19 31.62 -18.54
CA PRO A 120 3.27 30.52 -18.80
C PRO A 120 3.89 29.16 -18.52
N LEU A 121 3.01 28.16 -18.34
CA LEU A 121 3.40 26.77 -18.23
C LEU A 121 3.78 26.18 -19.58
N PHE A 122 4.99 25.61 -19.66
CA PHE A 122 5.39 24.68 -20.70
C PHE A 122 5.61 23.31 -20.10
N HIS A 123 5.56 22.27 -20.91
CA HIS A 123 5.85 20.91 -20.45
C HIS A 123 6.97 20.25 -21.23
N GLY A 124 7.71 19.36 -20.55
CA GLY A 124 8.80 18.61 -21.15
C GLY A 124 9.68 17.92 -20.13
N VAL A 125 10.41 16.92 -20.57
CA VAL A 125 11.23 16.07 -19.71
C VAL A 125 12.60 16.64 -19.37
N ARG A 126 13.00 17.73 -20.05
CA ARG A 126 14.31 18.38 -19.85
C ARG A 126 14.15 19.85 -19.53
N PRO A 127 14.84 20.37 -18.51
CA PRO A 127 14.86 21.81 -18.28
C PRO A 127 15.50 22.52 -19.47
N PHE A 128 15.02 23.71 -19.80
CA PHE A 128 15.72 24.59 -20.71
C PHE A 128 16.97 25.14 -20.01
N TRP A 129 18.14 25.03 -20.62
CA TRP A 129 19.43 25.36 -19.99
C TRP A 129 20.19 26.48 -20.69
N ARG A 130 19.74 26.91 -21.87
CA ARG A 130 20.37 27.95 -22.68
C ARG A 130 19.34 28.83 -23.38
N THR A 131 19.74 30.01 -23.73
CA THR A 131 18.96 30.85 -24.62
C THR A 131 18.89 30.20 -26.00
N ILE A 132 17.71 30.21 -26.62
CA ILE A 132 17.46 29.65 -27.95
C ILE A 132 17.18 30.81 -28.90
N GLU A 133 18.07 31.00 -29.87
CA GLU A 133 18.05 32.11 -30.83
C GLU A 133 18.67 31.69 -32.15
N GLU A 134 18.62 32.56 -33.15
CA GLU A 134 19.20 32.32 -34.47
C GLU A 134 20.72 32.04 -34.38
N GLY A 135 21.17 30.97 -35.04
CA GLY A 135 22.58 30.55 -35.05
C GLY A 135 22.95 29.64 -33.86
N ILE A 136 22.04 29.32 -32.97
CA ILE A 136 22.29 28.36 -31.90
C ILE A 136 22.54 26.93 -32.46
N ALA A 137 23.41 26.17 -31.83
CA ALA A 137 23.63 24.76 -32.20
C ALA A 137 22.38 23.93 -31.97
N ASP A 138 22.14 22.96 -32.84
CA ASP A 138 21.05 22.01 -32.76
C ASP A 138 20.94 21.36 -31.37
N GLY A 139 19.68 21.05 -30.96
CA GLY A 139 19.49 20.41 -29.69
C GLY A 139 18.04 19.97 -29.40
N PRO A 140 17.87 19.01 -28.49
CA PRO A 140 16.57 18.51 -28.12
C PRO A 140 15.70 19.55 -27.36
N ASP A 141 16.31 20.62 -26.87
CA ASP A 141 15.64 21.77 -26.27
C ASP A 141 14.86 22.57 -27.32
N ILE A 142 15.38 22.70 -28.54
CA ILE A 142 14.70 23.33 -29.68
C ILE A 142 13.45 22.48 -30.02
N THR A 143 13.62 21.17 -30.16
CA THR A 143 12.50 20.26 -30.42
C THR A 143 11.40 20.40 -29.34
N GLN A 144 11.78 20.44 -28.04
CA GLN A 144 10.85 20.60 -26.94
C GLN A 144 10.14 21.97 -26.98
N LEU A 145 10.85 23.04 -27.32
CA LEU A 145 10.27 24.37 -27.49
C LEU A 145 9.23 24.37 -28.62
N GLU A 146 9.64 23.86 -29.80
CA GLU A 146 8.74 23.79 -30.96
C GLU A 146 7.49 22.92 -30.71
N HIS A 147 7.60 21.84 -29.94
CA HIS A 147 6.45 21.06 -29.52
C HIS A 147 5.45 21.89 -28.72
N ASN A 148 5.92 22.64 -27.71
CA ASN A 148 5.05 23.52 -26.93
C ASN A 148 4.43 24.63 -27.79
N LEU A 149 5.25 25.26 -28.65
CA LEU A 149 4.76 26.32 -29.56
C LEU A 149 3.75 25.77 -30.59
N LYS A 150 3.91 24.53 -31.05
CA LYS A 150 2.98 23.85 -31.93
C LYS A 150 1.67 23.54 -31.24
N GLU A 151 1.71 23.01 -30.02
CA GLU A 151 0.52 22.75 -29.19
C GLU A 151 -0.30 24.04 -28.96
N LEU A 152 0.40 25.15 -28.74
CA LEU A 152 -0.21 26.47 -28.57
C LEU A 152 -0.63 27.16 -29.89
N GLY A 153 -0.36 26.52 -31.03
CA GLY A 153 -0.77 27.05 -32.36
C GLY A 153 0.15 28.11 -32.93
N PHE A 154 1.33 28.37 -32.35
CA PHE A 154 2.30 29.36 -32.85
C PHE A 154 3.25 28.78 -33.88
N TYR A 155 3.56 27.48 -33.82
CA TYR A 155 4.46 26.78 -34.73
C TYR A 155 3.71 25.85 -35.68
N ALA A 156 3.86 26.03 -36.99
CA ALA A 156 3.12 25.25 -37.98
C ALA A 156 3.91 24.07 -38.56
N GLY A 157 5.24 24.03 -38.30
CA GLY A 157 6.13 22.98 -38.80
C GLY A 157 6.08 21.68 -38.02
N GLU A 158 6.89 20.70 -38.42
CA GLU A 158 7.18 19.53 -37.62
C GLU A 158 8.36 19.83 -36.67
N PRO A 159 8.18 19.67 -35.35
CA PRO A 159 9.21 19.95 -34.37
C PRO A 159 10.48 19.14 -34.64
N ASN A 160 11.62 19.82 -34.64
CA ASN A 160 12.92 19.20 -34.87
C ASN A 160 14.02 19.90 -34.05
N ALA A 161 15.27 19.44 -34.19
CA ALA A 161 16.37 19.95 -33.37
C ALA A 161 17.01 21.25 -33.90
N HIS A 162 16.59 21.76 -35.04
CA HIS A 162 17.18 22.93 -35.70
C HIS A 162 16.40 24.19 -35.43
N PHE A 163 17.09 25.27 -35.04
CA PHE A 163 16.47 26.60 -35.01
C PHE A 163 16.35 27.14 -36.42
N THR A 164 15.13 27.38 -36.84
CA THR A 164 14.84 27.89 -38.21
C THR A 164 14.19 29.26 -38.15
N TRP A 165 14.05 29.91 -39.30
CA TRP A 165 13.22 31.10 -39.47
C TRP A 165 11.78 30.88 -38.95
N GLN A 166 11.22 29.68 -39.14
CA GLN A 166 9.87 29.35 -38.63
C GLN A 166 9.83 29.33 -37.10
N THR A 167 10.87 28.81 -36.46
CA THR A 167 11.03 28.80 -35.00
C THR A 167 11.06 30.23 -34.46
N ARG A 168 11.86 31.11 -35.07
CA ARG A 168 11.93 32.53 -34.72
C ARG A 168 10.54 33.19 -34.80
N VAL A 169 9.85 33.07 -35.94
CA VAL A 169 8.52 33.64 -36.15
C VAL A 169 7.52 33.09 -35.13
N ALA A 170 7.60 31.83 -34.76
CA ALA A 170 6.75 31.22 -33.75
C ALA A 170 6.98 31.85 -32.36
N ILE A 171 8.26 32.03 -31.98
CA ILE A 171 8.61 32.72 -30.73
C ILE A 171 8.09 34.15 -30.73
N GLU A 172 8.27 34.90 -31.80
CA GLU A 172 7.76 36.29 -31.92
C GLU A 172 6.22 36.35 -31.75
N LYS A 173 5.48 35.41 -32.36
CA LYS A 173 4.03 35.33 -32.18
C LYS A 173 3.64 35.04 -30.74
N TRP A 174 4.34 34.08 -30.11
CA TRP A 174 4.15 33.73 -28.72
C TRP A 174 4.47 34.90 -27.79
N GLN A 175 5.59 35.60 -28.00
CA GLN A 175 5.99 36.82 -27.25
C GLN A 175 4.90 37.91 -27.34
N LYS A 176 4.31 38.11 -28.53
CA LYS A 176 3.18 39.05 -28.72
C LYS A 176 1.95 38.61 -27.92
N SER A 177 1.67 37.30 -27.83
CA SER A 177 0.54 36.79 -27.08
C SER A 177 0.70 37.00 -25.55
N LEU A 178 1.94 37.14 -25.07
CA LEU A 178 2.25 37.50 -23.67
C LEU A 178 2.13 39.01 -23.40
N GLY A 179 1.77 39.80 -24.42
CA GLY A 179 1.63 41.27 -24.30
C GLY A 179 2.93 42.03 -24.55
N LEU A 180 4.01 41.35 -24.94
CA LEU A 180 5.28 42.01 -25.24
C LEU A 180 5.17 42.85 -26.55
N LYS A 181 5.91 43.96 -26.61
CA LYS A 181 5.86 44.93 -27.73
C LYS A 181 7.29 45.44 -28.07
N GLY A 182 7.43 46.01 -29.27
CA GLY A 182 8.69 46.62 -29.73
C GLY A 182 9.86 45.64 -29.67
N ASP A 183 10.99 46.07 -29.14
CA ASP A 183 12.21 45.28 -29.07
C ASP A 183 12.15 44.04 -28.17
N ALA A 184 11.13 43.95 -27.34
CA ALA A 184 10.89 42.74 -26.53
C ALA A 184 10.31 41.57 -27.34
N VAL A 185 9.86 41.84 -28.61
CA VAL A 185 9.43 40.81 -29.56
C VAL A 185 10.61 40.58 -30.51
N ASN A 186 11.53 39.75 -30.09
CA ASN A 186 12.85 39.59 -30.77
C ASN A 186 13.10 38.20 -31.33
N GLY A 187 12.17 37.23 -31.09
CA GLY A 187 12.36 35.86 -31.53
C GLY A 187 13.40 35.06 -30.75
N VAL A 188 13.80 35.57 -29.58
CA VAL A 188 14.75 34.93 -28.67
C VAL A 188 13.95 34.28 -27.49
N PHE A 189 14.20 33.02 -27.23
CA PHE A 189 13.60 32.32 -26.08
C PHE A 189 14.61 32.21 -24.94
N THR A 190 14.23 32.62 -23.76
CA THR A 190 15.05 32.47 -22.55
C THR A 190 14.42 31.44 -21.61
N PRO A 191 15.21 30.61 -20.90
CA PRO A 191 14.70 29.59 -19.99
C PRO A 191 13.75 30.13 -18.90
N SER A 192 14.02 31.35 -18.43
CA SER A 192 13.22 32.02 -17.38
C SER A 192 11.88 32.57 -17.86
N SER A 193 11.63 32.59 -19.17
CA SER A 193 10.36 33.10 -19.73
C SER A 193 9.21 32.12 -19.61
N VAL A 194 9.45 30.91 -19.14
CA VAL A 194 8.44 29.86 -18.94
C VAL A 194 8.64 29.13 -17.59
N ALA A 195 7.54 28.66 -17.03
CA ALA A 195 7.54 27.66 -15.96
C ALA A 195 7.45 26.28 -16.60
N LEU A 196 8.41 25.38 -16.30
CA LEU A 196 8.46 24.06 -16.90
C LEU A 196 8.00 22.99 -15.91
N SER A 197 7.16 22.08 -16.38
CA SER A 197 6.76 20.85 -15.68
C SER A 197 7.00 19.63 -16.58
N SER A 198 7.22 18.46 -16.01
CA SER A 198 7.32 17.21 -16.78
C SER A 198 5.98 16.78 -17.38
N THR A 199 4.87 17.28 -16.84
CA THR A 199 3.48 16.96 -17.25
C THR A 199 2.64 18.22 -17.30
N ALA A 200 1.60 18.22 -18.13
CA ALA A 200 0.52 19.21 -18.13
C ALA A 200 -0.81 18.46 -18.31
N PRO A 201 -1.91 18.93 -17.70
CA PRO A 201 -2.00 20.05 -16.76
C PRO A 201 -1.36 19.77 -15.40
N ILE A 202 -1.08 20.84 -14.66
CA ILE A 202 -0.60 20.78 -13.26
C ILE A 202 -1.61 21.42 -12.31
N ARG A 203 -1.45 21.17 -11.01
CA ARG A 203 -2.20 21.82 -9.93
C ARG A 203 -1.24 22.52 -8.98
N ILE A 204 -1.45 23.80 -8.72
CA ILE A 204 -0.66 24.53 -7.73
C ILE A 204 -0.96 23.97 -6.34
N LYS A 205 0.08 23.48 -5.64
CA LYS A 205 -0.06 22.93 -4.29
C LYS A 205 0.10 24.02 -3.23
N THR A 206 1.22 24.70 -3.21
CA THR A 206 1.51 25.77 -2.25
C THR A 206 2.14 26.95 -2.97
N VAL A 207 1.88 28.15 -2.47
CA VAL A 207 2.54 29.38 -2.90
C VAL A 207 3.58 29.71 -1.85
N SER A 208 4.86 29.69 -2.22
CA SER A 208 5.99 29.85 -1.29
C SER A 208 6.57 31.25 -1.28
N ALA A 209 6.38 32.00 -2.36
CA ALA A 209 6.86 33.39 -2.47
C ALA A 209 5.84 34.43 -2.02
N THR A 210 6.32 35.66 -1.83
CA THR A 210 5.51 36.86 -1.68
C THR A 210 5.80 37.84 -2.83
N LEU A 211 4.86 38.74 -3.11
CA LEU A 211 5.04 39.76 -4.15
C LEU A 211 6.26 40.63 -3.85
N GLY A 212 7.02 40.94 -4.90
CA GLY A 212 8.24 41.72 -4.84
C GLY A 212 9.51 40.93 -4.51
N GLN A 213 9.41 39.63 -4.26
CA GLN A 213 10.59 38.78 -4.05
C GLN A 213 11.25 38.41 -5.37
N THR A 214 12.58 38.16 -5.29
CA THR A 214 13.45 37.71 -6.38
C THR A 214 14.27 36.51 -5.89
N GLY A 215 14.70 35.64 -6.81
CA GLY A 215 15.59 34.52 -6.46
C GLY A 215 14.96 33.42 -5.62
N VAL A 216 13.63 33.35 -5.56
CA VAL A 216 12.89 32.33 -4.80
C VAL A 216 11.93 31.58 -5.72
N SER A 217 11.60 30.33 -5.35
CA SER A 217 10.57 29.56 -6.05
C SER A 217 9.18 30.21 -5.83
N PRO A 218 8.41 30.48 -6.89
CA PRO A 218 7.08 31.07 -6.75
C PRO A 218 6.09 30.14 -6.08
N ALA A 219 6.14 28.85 -6.36
CA ALA A 219 5.17 27.88 -5.90
C ALA A 219 5.69 26.44 -6.07
N SER A 220 5.02 25.51 -5.39
CA SER A 220 5.10 24.08 -5.69
C SER A 220 3.84 23.62 -6.42
N TYR A 221 3.98 22.56 -7.19
CA TYR A 221 2.88 21.99 -7.99
C TYR A 221 2.89 20.45 -7.92
N THR A 222 1.75 19.86 -8.27
CA THR A 222 1.57 18.42 -8.48
C THR A 222 0.96 18.19 -9.86
N GLY A 223 0.95 16.94 -10.33
CA GLY A 223 0.02 16.52 -11.36
C GLY A 223 -1.43 16.67 -10.90
N VAL A 224 -2.37 16.47 -11.82
CA VAL A 224 -3.82 16.58 -11.54
C VAL A 224 -4.47 15.22 -11.28
N ALA A 225 -3.78 14.14 -11.58
CA ALA A 225 -4.28 12.79 -11.36
C ALA A 225 -4.21 12.42 -9.89
N LEU A 226 -5.33 11.92 -9.35
CA LEU A 226 -5.42 11.32 -8.04
C LEU A 226 -5.04 9.83 -8.12
N HIS A 227 -4.40 9.35 -7.08
CA HIS A 227 -4.14 7.93 -6.87
C HIS A 227 -4.47 7.56 -5.42
N ALA A 228 -4.75 6.28 -5.17
CA ALA A 228 -4.88 5.77 -3.82
C ALA A 228 -3.51 5.32 -3.29
N GLN A 229 -3.16 5.76 -2.10
CA GLN A 229 -1.94 5.37 -1.38
C GLN A 229 -2.31 4.79 -0.02
N ALA A 230 -1.89 3.54 0.23
CA ALA A 230 -2.03 2.88 1.52
C ALA A 230 -0.66 2.63 2.13
N THR A 231 -0.48 2.95 3.41
CA THR A 231 0.66 2.45 4.18
C THR A 231 0.37 1.01 4.59
N ILE A 232 1.32 0.12 4.35
CA ILE A 232 1.20 -1.31 4.62
C ILE A 232 2.33 -1.79 5.53
N THR A 233 2.19 -2.98 6.09
CA THR A 233 3.26 -3.62 6.87
C THR A 233 4.30 -4.26 5.95
N ALA A 234 5.50 -4.49 6.45
CA ALA A 234 6.55 -5.20 5.71
C ALA A 234 6.11 -6.61 5.27
N SER A 235 5.32 -7.31 6.09
CA SER A 235 4.75 -8.62 5.75
C SER A 235 3.74 -8.52 4.59
N GLN A 236 2.89 -7.49 4.59
CA GLN A 236 1.96 -7.24 3.48
C GLN A 236 2.71 -6.86 2.20
N ALA A 237 3.75 -6.01 2.31
CA ALA A 237 4.58 -5.64 1.17
C ALA A 237 5.29 -6.85 0.53
N ALA A 238 5.72 -7.83 1.33
CA ALA A 238 6.30 -9.08 0.83
C ALA A 238 5.27 -9.98 0.10
N THR A 239 3.98 -9.85 0.46
CA THR A 239 2.89 -10.69 -0.06
C THR A 239 2.21 -10.09 -1.29
N PHE A 240 1.95 -8.78 -1.26
CA PHE A 240 1.26 -8.07 -2.33
C PHE A 240 2.16 -7.88 -3.54
N LYS A 241 1.55 -7.90 -4.72
CA LYS A 241 2.25 -7.69 -5.99
C LYS A 241 1.48 -6.72 -6.88
N PRO A 242 2.17 -5.95 -7.72
CA PRO A 242 1.50 -5.24 -8.81
C PRO A 242 0.62 -6.20 -9.63
N GLY A 243 -0.60 -5.75 -9.95
CA GLY A 243 -1.61 -6.56 -10.63
C GLY A 243 -2.54 -7.34 -9.71
N ASP A 244 -2.33 -7.36 -8.39
CA ASP A 244 -3.27 -7.97 -7.46
C ASP A 244 -4.60 -7.22 -7.48
N LYS A 245 -5.70 -7.98 -7.52
CA LYS A 245 -7.05 -7.41 -7.49
C LYS A 245 -7.27 -6.63 -6.20
N ALA A 246 -7.92 -5.50 -6.34
CA ALA A 246 -8.29 -4.64 -5.23
C ALA A 246 -9.64 -3.98 -5.51
N THR A 247 -10.43 -3.75 -4.48
CA THR A 247 -11.66 -2.97 -4.53
C THR A 247 -11.47 -1.74 -3.66
N VAL A 248 -11.63 -0.56 -4.25
CA VAL A 248 -11.56 0.73 -3.53
C VAL A 248 -12.98 1.15 -3.16
N ILE A 249 -13.19 1.45 -1.88
CA ILE A 249 -14.45 1.98 -1.36
C ILE A 249 -14.30 3.49 -1.20
N LEU A 250 -15.12 4.25 -1.91
CA LEU A 250 -15.14 5.70 -1.90
C LEU A 250 -16.00 6.25 -0.74
N PRO A 251 -15.92 7.55 -0.41
CA PRO A 251 -16.65 8.13 0.72
C PRO A 251 -18.18 8.07 0.59
N ASP A 252 -18.70 7.93 -0.62
CA ASP A 252 -20.13 7.74 -0.90
C ASP A 252 -20.59 6.28 -0.86
N ASN A 253 -19.72 5.36 -0.38
CA ASN A 253 -19.88 3.90 -0.37
C ASN A 253 -19.95 3.25 -1.76
N THR A 254 -19.68 3.96 -2.83
CA THR A 254 -19.49 3.32 -4.14
C THR A 254 -18.14 2.58 -4.16
N SER A 255 -18.07 1.54 -4.99
CA SER A 255 -16.86 0.73 -5.14
C SER A 255 -16.27 0.82 -6.54
N ILE A 256 -14.95 0.73 -6.61
CA ILE A 256 -14.19 0.64 -7.86
C ILE A 256 -13.34 -0.62 -7.80
N ASP A 257 -13.63 -1.58 -8.68
CA ASP A 257 -12.76 -2.75 -8.86
C ASP A 257 -11.56 -2.36 -9.74
N THR A 258 -10.38 -2.70 -9.27
CA THR A 258 -9.11 -2.29 -9.86
C THR A 258 -8.00 -3.28 -9.48
N THR A 259 -6.76 -2.88 -9.69
CA THR A 259 -5.58 -3.66 -9.29
C THR A 259 -4.53 -2.76 -8.65
N LEU A 260 -3.66 -3.34 -7.83
CA LEU A 260 -2.48 -2.63 -7.32
C LEU A 260 -1.57 -2.25 -8.49
N THR A 261 -1.22 -0.98 -8.58
CA THR A 261 -0.29 -0.48 -9.60
C THR A 261 1.16 -0.73 -9.21
N SER A 262 1.49 -0.44 -7.94
CA SER A 262 2.81 -0.68 -7.40
C SER A 262 2.77 -0.99 -5.91
N VAL A 263 3.82 -1.70 -5.46
CA VAL A 263 4.06 -2.00 -4.04
C VAL A 263 5.49 -1.60 -3.73
N ASP A 264 5.66 -0.66 -2.81
CA ASP A 264 6.95 -0.22 -2.31
C ASP A 264 7.26 -0.97 -1.00
N GLN A 265 8.45 -1.55 -0.94
CA GLN A 265 8.91 -2.30 0.24
C GLN A 265 9.32 -1.40 1.40
N GLY A 266 9.39 -0.08 1.17
CA GLY A 266 9.97 0.85 2.11
C GLY A 266 11.49 0.67 2.25
N GLY A 267 12.09 1.38 3.17
CA GLY A 267 13.51 1.28 3.45
C GLY A 267 14.17 2.64 3.65
N GLN A 268 15.50 2.64 3.76
CA GLN A 268 16.25 3.89 3.83
C GLN A 268 16.33 4.52 2.46
N SER A 269 15.85 5.75 2.34
CA SER A 269 16.11 6.57 1.16
C SER A 269 17.62 6.84 1.07
N THR A 270 18.20 6.62 -0.10
CA THR A 270 19.59 6.97 -0.40
C THR A 270 19.79 8.49 -0.58
N GLY A 271 18.74 9.29 -0.33
CA GLY A 271 18.80 10.75 -0.34
C GLY A 271 19.57 11.32 0.85
N LYS A 272 19.96 12.61 0.73
CA LYS A 272 20.77 13.33 1.74
C LYS A 272 20.19 13.34 3.16
N ASP A 273 18.92 13.02 3.33
CA ASP A 273 18.22 13.11 4.62
C ASP A 273 18.02 11.75 5.32
N GLY A 274 18.44 10.63 4.72
CA GLY A 274 18.38 9.29 5.34
C GLY A 274 16.98 8.88 5.84
N GLN A 275 15.92 9.45 5.26
CA GLN A 275 14.55 9.25 5.72
C GLN A 275 14.11 7.80 5.45
N VAL A 276 13.67 7.12 6.51
CA VAL A 276 13.07 5.79 6.38
C VAL A 276 11.65 5.94 5.84
N THR A 277 11.38 5.34 4.68
CA THR A 277 10.04 5.28 4.10
C THR A 277 9.32 4.02 4.55
N SER A 278 8.06 4.17 4.96
CA SER A 278 7.21 3.03 5.28
C SER A 278 6.80 2.31 3.99
N PRO A 279 6.66 0.97 4.03
CA PRO A 279 6.11 0.23 2.91
C PRO A 279 4.73 0.77 2.51
N SER A 280 4.45 0.79 1.20
CA SER A 280 3.21 1.33 0.69
C SER A 280 2.68 0.58 -0.52
N ALA A 281 1.36 0.66 -0.72
CA ALA A 281 0.69 0.15 -1.91
C ALA A 281 -0.01 1.31 -2.62
N ARG A 282 0.11 1.35 -3.94
CA ARG A 282 -0.46 2.39 -4.79
C ARG A 282 -1.43 1.80 -5.80
N ILE A 283 -2.52 2.52 -6.02
CA ILE A 283 -3.49 2.26 -7.07
C ILE A 283 -3.67 3.52 -7.90
N ASP A 284 -3.40 3.45 -9.19
CA ASP A 284 -3.71 4.49 -10.15
C ASP A 284 -5.07 4.19 -10.80
N PHE A 285 -5.82 5.24 -11.11
CA PHE A 285 -7.14 5.13 -11.71
C PHE A 285 -7.09 5.65 -13.14
N PRO A 286 -7.30 4.81 -14.15
CA PRO A 286 -7.37 5.26 -15.54
C PRO A 286 -8.51 6.27 -15.78
N ASP A 287 -9.66 6.06 -15.13
CA ASP A 287 -10.79 6.97 -15.15
C ASP A 287 -10.79 7.87 -13.91
N GLN A 288 -10.29 9.07 -14.06
CA GLN A 288 -10.24 10.09 -13.03
C GLN A 288 -11.60 10.73 -12.71
N SER A 289 -12.58 10.62 -13.59
CA SER A 289 -13.89 11.28 -13.45
C SER A 289 -14.64 10.83 -12.20
N ARG A 290 -14.46 9.57 -11.81
CA ARG A 290 -15.12 8.95 -10.65
C ARG A 290 -14.52 9.38 -9.31
N ILE A 291 -13.29 9.82 -9.28
CA ILE A 291 -12.54 10.12 -8.03
C ILE A 291 -12.24 11.60 -7.85
N THR A 292 -12.09 12.36 -8.95
CA THR A 292 -11.82 13.80 -8.92
C THR A 292 -12.80 14.60 -8.04
N PRO A 293 -14.13 14.31 -8.02
CA PRO A 293 -15.08 15.06 -7.19
C PRO A 293 -14.78 14.98 -5.68
N PHE A 294 -14.13 13.92 -5.23
CA PHE A 294 -13.80 13.75 -3.80
C PHE A 294 -12.53 14.48 -3.38
N GLY A 295 -11.62 14.76 -4.32
CA GLY A 295 -10.31 15.34 -4.01
C GLY A 295 -9.49 14.43 -3.09
N PRO A 296 -8.47 14.99 -2.40
CA PRO A 296 -7.71 14.26 -1.39
C PRO A 296 -8.58 13.90 -0.18
N VAL A 297 -8.81 12.62 0.04
CA VAL A 297 -9.70 12.12 1.11
C VAL A 297 -9.31 10.71 1.53
N SER A 298 -9.66 10.34 2.78
CA SER A 298 -9.48 8.97 3.28
C SER A 298 -10.47 8.01 2.62
N ILE A 299 -10.00 6.84 2.23
CA ILE A 299 -10.74 5.77 1.56
C ILE A 299 -10.35 4.42 2.16
N GLN A 300 -11.03 3.36 1.75
CA GLN A 300 -10.69 1.99 2.11
C GLN A 300 -10.33 1.18 0.86
N ILE A 301 -9.29 0.34 0.96
CA ILE A 301 -8.93 -0.63 -0.06
C ILE A 301 -9.17 -2.03 0.52
N ILE A 302 -9.82 -2.89 -0.25
CA ILE A 302 -10.04 -4.30 0.06
C ILE A 302 -9.26 -5.13 -0.94
N ILE A 303 -8.35 -5.98 -0.43
CA ILE A 303 -7.54 -6.89 -1.24
C ILE A 303 -7.91 -8.32 -0.88
N PRO A 304 -8.45 -9.13 -1.80
CA PRO A 304 -8.72 -10.53 -1.58
C PRO A 304 -7.41 -11.30 -1.32
N ASN A 305 -7.40 -12.19 -0.34
CA ASN A 305 -6.24 -13.04 -0.10
C ASN A 305 -6.11 -14.12 -1.16
N LYS A 306 -4.90 -14.33 -1.69
CA LYS A 306 -4.61 -15.29 -2.77
C LYS A 306 -4.81 -16.75 -2.38
N ASN A 307 -4.79 -17.07 -1.10
CA ASN A 307 -4.93 -18.43 -0.59
C ASN A 307 -6.40 -18.88 -0.41
N THR A 308 -7.34 -18.13 -0.94
CA THR A 308 -8.74 -18.54 -0.99
C THR A 308 -8.90 -19.51 -2.17
N SER A 309 -9.15 -20.79 -1.86
CA SER A 309 -9.64 -21.70 -2.88
C SER A 309 -11.02 -21.22 -3.32
N ASN A 310 -11.23 -21.06 -4.63
CA ASN A 310 -12.58 -20.80 -5.17
C ASN A 310 -13.53 -22.02 -5.03
N GLU A 311 -13.10 -23.05 -4.28
CA GLU A 311 -13.90 -24.22 -4.05
C GLU A 311 -14.96 -23.97 -2.98
N GLU A 312 -16.20 -24.30 -3.30
CA GLU A 312 -17.28 -24.30 -2.34
C GLU A 312 -17.03 -25.36 -1.26
N THR A 313 -16.88 -24.92 -0.05
CA THR A 313 -16.68 -25.78 1.12
C THR A 313 -17.79 -25.57 2.16
N LEU A 314 -17.86 -26.43 3.14
CA LEU A 314 -18.74 -26.21 4.27
C LEU A 314 -18.15 -25.11 5.16
N ILE A 315 -18.99 -24.20 5.61
CA ILE A 315 -18.64 -23.05 6.45
C ILE A 315 -19.47 -23.10 7.73
N VAL A 316 -18.78 -22.96 8.85
CA VAL A 316 -19.40 -22.87 10.18
C VAL A 316 -18.91 -21.62 10.91
N PRO A 317 -19.65 -21.07 11.88
CA PRO A 317 -19.15 -20.01 12.76
C PRO A 317 -17.96 -20.49 13.59
N VAL A 318 -17.00 -19.60 13.87
CA VAL A 318 -15.86 -19.89 14.78
C VAL A 318 -16.36 -20.39 16.14
N THR A 319 -17.48 -19.83 16.61
CA THR A 319 -18.11 -20.19 17.89
C THR A 319 -18.72 -21.60 17.92
N ALA A 320 -18.81 -22.29 16.78
CA ALA A 320 -19.23 -23.70 16.71
C ALA A 320 -18.06 -24.69 16.86
N LEU A 321 -16.79 -24.18 16.84
CA LEU A 321 -15.63 -25.04 16.95
C LEU A 321 -15.34 -25.42 18.41
N ILE A 322 -15.16 -26.70 18.64
CA ILE A 322 -14.72 -27.26 19.91
C ILE A 322 -13.30 -27.79 19.71
N ALA A 323 -12.36 -27.32 20.54
CA ALA A 323 -11.02 -27.84 20.54
C ALA A 323 -11.01 -29.24 21.19
N SER A 324 -10.32 -30.18 20.55
CA SER A 324 -10.10 -31.54 21.05
C SER A 324 -8.61 -31.78 21.32
N ALA A 325 -8.26 -32.80 22.05
CA ALA A 325 -6.88 -33.14 22.35
C ALA A 325 -6.07 -33.37 21.06
N GLY A 326 -4.82 -32.91 21.04
CA GLY A 326 -3.92 -33.11 19.90
C GLY A 326 -4.10 -32.12 18.75
N ASN A 327 -4.52 -30.89 19.02
CA ASN A 327 -4.71 -29.83 18.02
C ASN A 327 -5.74 -30.17 16.93
N THR A 328 -6.76 -30.98 17.30
CA THR A 328 -7.91 -31.34 16.45
C THR A 328 -9.12 -30.51 16.85
N TYR A 329 -10.06 -30.36 15.90
CA TYR A 329 -11.31 -29.62 16.12
C TYR A 329 -12.50 -30.52 15.86
N ALA A 330 -13.62 -30.21 16.48
CA ALA A 330 -14.91 -30.86 16.27
C ALA A 330 -16.04 -29.83 16.25
N VAL A 331 -17.15 -30.19 15.65
CA VAL A 331 -18.43 -29.47 15.76
C VAL A 331 -19.49 -30.39 16.37
N GLU A 332 -20.40 -29.81 17.11
CA GLU A 332 -21.56 -30.55 17.64
C GLU A 332 -22.78 -30.26 16.76
N VAL A 333 -23.34 -31.31 16.19
CA VAL A 333 -24.50 -31.26 15.30
C VAL A 333 -25.70 -31.85 15.98
N ILE A 334 -26.84 -31.20 15.83
CA ILE A 334 -28.13 -31.69 16.37
C ILE A 334 -28.83 -32.58 15.30
N HIS A 335 -29.04 -33.82 15.63
CA HIS A 335 -29.87 -34.76 14.85
C HIS A 335 -31.07 -35.19 15.69
N GLY A 336 -32.26 -34.62 15.43
CA GLY A 336 -33.44 -34.83 16.28
C GLY A 336 -33.16 -34.33 17.69
N ASP A 337 -33.28 -35.23 18.68
CA ASP A 337 -33.02 -34.93 20.10
C ASP A 337 -31.61 -35.35 20.57
N THR A 338 -30.73 -35.69 19.65
CA THR A 338 -29.36 -36.14 19.96
C THR A 338 -28.30 -35.18 19.46
N LEU A 339 -27.25 -35.05 20.26
CA LEU A 339 -26.07 -34.25 19.94
C LEU A 339 -24.95 -35.18 19.44
N GLN A 340 -24.49 -34.96 18.24
CA GLN A 340 -23.39 -35.72 17.66
C GLN A 340 -22.17 -34.83 17.49
N ARG A 341 -21.03 -35.24 18.07
CA ARG A 341 -19.74 -34.58 17.88
C ARG A 341 -19.05 -35.13 16.65
N ILE A 342 -18.79 -34.28 15.66
CA ILE A 342 -18.15 -34.61 14.40
C ILE A 342 -16.76 -33.99 14.34
N PRO A 343 -15.70 -34.81 14.28
CA PRO A 343 -14.35 -34.30 14.06
C PRO A 343 -14.24 -33.59 12.71
N VAL A 344 -13.57 -32.44 12.69
CA VAL A 344 -13.40 -31.62 11.48
C VAL A 344 -11.96 -31.20 11.29
N THR A 345 -11.53 -31.11 10.04
CA THR A 345 -10.31 -30.42 9.66
C THR A 345 -10.67 -29.01 9.19
N ILE A 346 -10.10 -28.02 9.84
CA ILE A 346 -10.37 -26.62 9.50
C ILE A 346 -9.39 -26.11 8.44
N GLY A 347 -9.88 -25.22 7.59
CA GLY A 347 -9.11 -24.48 6.61
C GLY A 347 -8.99 -23.00 7.01
N LEU A 348 -9.42 -22.14 6.09
CA LEU A 348 -9.39 -20.69 6.29
C LEU A 348 -10.34 -20.26 7.40
N VAL A 349 -9.87 -19.31 8.21
CA VAL A 349 -10.69 -18.62 9.23
C VAL A 349 -10.78 -17.15 8.82
N ALA A 350 -11.98 -16.67 8.54
CA ALA A 350 -12.23 -15.28 8.16
C ALA A 350 -13.64 -14.84 8.56
N ASN A 351 -13.82 -13.56 8.89
CA ASN A 351 -15.13 -12.96 9.18
C ASN A 351 -15.95 -13.73 10.24
N ALA A 352 -15.29 -14.20 11.30
CA ALA A 352 -15.88 -15.05 12.34
C ALA A 352 -16.47 -16.39 11.82
N GLN A 353 -16.07 -16.84 10.64
CA GLN A 353 -16.42 -18.10 10.01
C GLN A 353 -15.19 -18.97 9.77
N VAL A 354 -15.38 -20.25 9.66
CA VAL A 354 -14.33 -21.25 9.45
C VAL A 354 -14.72 -22.17 8.30
N GLN A 355 -13.78 -22.35 7.39
CA GLN A 355 -13.86 -23.32 6.32
C GLN A 355 -13.60 -24.73 6.87
N ILE A 356 -14.46 -25.68 6.54
CA ILE A 356 -14.29 -27.09 6.85
C ILE A 356 -13.77 -27.81 5.63
N LEU A 357 -12.55 -28.31 5.70
CA LEU A 357 -11.91 -29.04 4.61
C LEU A 357 -12.35 -30.49 4.54
N THR A 358 -12.45 -31.15 5.72
CA THR A 358 -12.92 -32.54 5.82
C THR A 358 -13.80 -32.70 7.05
N ALA A 359 -14.93 -33.36 6.86
CA ALA A 359 -15.83 -33.77 7.96
C ALA A 359 -16.65 -34.99 7.48
N ASN A 360 -16.57 -36.08 8.21
CA ASN A 360 -17.37 -37.26 7.89
C ASN A 360 -18.79 -37.08 8.47
N GLY A 361 -19.77 -36.92 7.58
CA GLY A 361 -21.19 -36.84 7.97
C GLY A 361 -21.76 -35.44 8.13
N LEU A 362 -20.97 -34.38 8.04
CA LEU A 362 -21.44 -32.99 8.06
C LEU A 362 -21.98 -32.57 6.69
N LYS A 363 -23.13 -31.93 6.63
CA LYS A 363 -23.77 -31.46 5.40
C LYS A 363 -24.23 -30.02 5.53
N ALA A 364 -24.36 -29.34 4.39
CA ALA A 364 -25.00 -28.04 4.35
C ALA A 364 -26.46 -28.15 4.85
N GLY A 365 -26.87 -27.23 5.74
CA GLY A 365 -28.17 -27.23 6.40
C GLY A 365 -28.18 -27.90 7.78
N ASP A 366 -27.15 -28.66 8.14
CA ASP A 366 -27.05 -29.23 9.49
C ASP A 366 -26.95 -28.10 10.51
N LYS A 367 -27.56 -28.31 11.68
CA LYS A 367 -27.58 -27.31 12.78
C LYS A 367 -26.41 -27.58 13.72
N VAL A 368 -25.42 -26.71 13.72
CA VAL A 368 -24.28 -26.76 14.66
C VAL A 368 -24.54 -25.89 15.87
N VAL A 369 -24.16 -26.43 17.04
CA VAL A 369 -24.27 -25.69 18.31
C VAL A 369 -23.20 -24.59 18.33
N ILE A 370 -23.58 -23.41 18.79
CA ILE A 370 -22.70 -22.26 18.98
C ILE A 370 -22.64 -21.89 20.46
N SER A 371 -21.43 -21.56 20.94
CA SER A 371 -21.19 -21.07 22.31
C SER A 371 -21.42 -19.58 22.44
#